data_27c33233d6fabbd92c54e6f3d7c7cea5
#
_entry.id   27c33233d6fabbd92c54e6f3d7c7cea5
#
_cell.length_a   1.000
_cell.length_b   1.000
_cell.length_c   1.000
_cell.angle_alpha   90.00
_cell.angle_beta   90.00
_cell.angle_gamma   90.00
#
_symmetry.space_group_name_H-M   'P 1'
#
loop_
_entity.id
_entity.type
_entity.pdbx_description
1 polymer ?
#
loop_
_entity_poly.entity_id
_entity_poly.type
_entity_poly.pdbx_seq_one_letter_code
_entity_poly.pdbx_strand_id
1 'polypeptide(L)' 'RMTTRERYKRLLRRCPELVQSINLKDIASYLKVTPTTISNIRREITFGE' A
#
# COMPACT_ATOMS: atom_id res chain seq x y z
N ARG A 1 0.24 2.50 17.57
CA ARG A 1 1.23 2.49 16.49
C ARG A 1 0.68 1.80 15.24
N MET A 2 0.79 2.45 14.11
CA MET A 2 0.24 1.93 12.86
C MET A 2 1.23 1.00 12.16
N THR A 3 0.70 -0.09 11.64
CA THR A 3 1.51 -1.00 10.83
C THR A 3 1.58 -0.50 9.40
N THR A 4 2.46 -1.10 8.60
CA THR A 4 2.58 -0.74 7.19
C THR A 4 1.26 -0.96 6.48
N ARG A 5 0.58 -2.07 6.81
CA ARG A 5 -0.71 -2.39 6.21
C ARG A 5 -1.72 -1.27 6.47
N GLU A 6 -1.78 -0.78 7.70
CA GLU A 6 -2.72 0.28 8.05
C GLU A 6 -2.40 1.57 7.34
N ARG A 7 -1.12 1.87 7.20
CA ARG A 7 -0.69 3.06 6.47
C ARG A 7 -1.09 2.96 5.01
N TYR A 8 -0.92 1.79 4.42
CA TYR A 8 -1.28 1.57 3.03
C TYR A 8 -2.79 1.71 2.84
N LYS A 9 -3.56 1.13 3.74
CA LYS A 9 -5.01 1.22 3.67
C LYS A 9 -5.48 2.67 3.79
N ARG A 10 -4.85 3.42 4.69
CA ARG A 10 -5.20 4.83 4.85
C ARG A 10 -4.90 5.61 3.58
N LEU A 11 -3.76 5.33 2.96
CA LEU A 11 -3.38 5.99 1.72
C LEU A 11 -4.39 5.67 0.62
N LEU A 12 -4.83 4.41 0.55
CA LEU A 12 -5.83 3.98 -0.41
C LEU A 12 -7.14 4.75 -0.25
N ARG A 13 -7.54 4.97 0.98
CA ARG A 13 -8.80 5.65 1.25
C ARG A 13 -8.73 7.13 0.94
N ARG A 14 -7.58 7.74 1.20
CA ARG A 14 -7.43 9.17 0.99
C ARG A 14 -7.14 9.52 -0.45
N CYS A 15 -6.33 8.71 -1.11
CA CYS A 15 -5.90 8.98 -2.47
C CYS A 15 -5.96 7.73 -3.33
N PRO A 16 -7.16 7.20 -3.59
CA PRO A 16 -7.29 5.97 -4.38
C PRO A 16 -6.72 6.12 -5.78
N GLU A 17 -6.93 7.27 -6.40
CA GLU A 17 -6.42 7.48 -7.75
C GLU A 17 -4.91 7.56 -7.76
N LEU A 18 -4.34 8.19 -6.75
CA LEU A 18 -2.90 8.30 -6.65
C LEU A 18 -2.26 6.93 -6.52
N VAL A 19 -2.85 6.08 -5.67
CA VAL A 19 -2.31 4.74 -5.46
C VAL A 19 -2.36 3.92 -6.73
N GLN A 20 -3.37 4.12 -7.55
CA GLN A 20 -3.47 3.41 -8.82
C GLN A 20 -2.52 3.97 -9.88
N SER A 21 -2.18 5.25 -9.77
CA SER A 21 -1.35 5.90 -10.77
C SER A 21 0.14 5.70 -10.56
N ILE A 22 0.58 5.64 -9.30
CA ILE A 22 2.01 5.52 -9.02
C ILE A 22 2.42 4.05 -8.93
N ASN A 23 3.72 3.81 -9.15
CA ASN A 23 4.26 2.48 -9.13
C ASN A 23 4.34 1.94 -7.71
N LEU A 24 4.28 0.60 -7.59
CA LEU A 24 4.48 -0.05 -6.30
C LEU A 24 5.79 0.38 -5.65
N LYS A 25 6.81 0.55 -6.49
CA LYS A 25 8.12 0.95 -6.02
C LYS A 25 8.06 2.30 -5.32
N ASP A 26 7.31 3.23 -5.89
CA ASP A 26 7.18 4.55 -5.31
C ASP A 26 6.39 4.49 -3.99
N ILE A 27 5.34 3.70 -3.96
CA ILE A 27 4.56 3.54 -2.75
C ILE A 27 5.42 2.93 -1.65
N ALA A 28 6.21 1.91 -2.00
CA ALA A 28 7.09 1.25 -1.05
C ALA A 28 8.09 2.25 -0.48
N SER A 29 8.64 3.08 -1.34
CA SER A 29 9.60 4.10 -0.90
C SER A 29 8.94 5.09 0.06
N TYR A 30 7.72 5.48 -0.26
CA TYR A 30 6.97 6.41 0.59
C TYR A 30 6.73 5.81 1.97
N LEU A 31 6.41 4.54 2.03
CA LEU A 31 6.14 3.85 3.29
C LEU A 31 7.39 3.25 3.92
N LYS A 32 8.54 3.39 3.25
CA LYS A 32 9.82 2.90 3.74
C LYS A 32 9.83 1.39 3.92
N VAL A 33 9.31 0.70 2.93
CA VAL A 33 9.28 -0.77 2.90
C VAL A 33 9.69 -1.23 1.51
N THR A 34 9.79 -2.55 1.34
CA THR A 34 10.14 -3.08 0.03
C THR A 34 8.90 -3.19 -0.85
N PRO A 35 9.08 -3.16 -2.18
CA PRO A 35 7.94 -3.35 -3.09
C PRO A 35 7.25 -4.70 -2.89
N THR A 36 8.01 -5.71 -2.49
CA THR A 36 7.44 -7.02 -2.21
C THR A 36 6.43 -6.94 -1.07
N THR A 37 6.75 -6.16 -0.04
CA THR A 37 5.85 -5.96 1.09
C THR A 37 4.53 -5.35 0.62
N ILE A 38 4.61 -4.34 -0.24
CA ILE A 38 3.40 -3.70 -0.76
C ILE A 38 2.59 -4.68 -1.58
N SER A 39 3.25 -5.47 -2.41
CA SER A 39 2.58 -6.46 -3.23
C SER A 39 1.82 -7.46 -2.36
N ASN A 40 2.44 -7.91 -1.28
CA ASN A 40 1.80 -8.84 -0.36
C ASN A 40 0.60 -8.21 0.32
N ILE A 41 0.73 -6.95 0.74
CA ILE A 41 -0.36 -6.24 1.40
C ILE A 41 -1.54 -6.10 0.45
N ARG A 42 -1.28 -5.73 -0.79
CA ARG A 42 -2.35 -5.59 -1.78
C ARG A 42 -3.08 -6.91 -1.99
N ARG A 43 -2.32 -8.01 -2.04
CA ARG A 43 -2.92 -9.33 -2.19
C ARG A 43 -3.82 -9.65 -1.01
N GLU A 44 -3.35 -9.38 0.20
CA GLU A 44 -4.13 -9.64 1.40
C GLU A 44 -5.41 -8.84 1.42
N ILE A 45 -5.33 -7.58 1.04
CA ILE A 45 -6.51 -6.72 1.02
C ILE A 45 -7.52 -7.22 -0.02
N THR A 46 -7.02 -7.64 -1.18
CA THR A 46 -7.88 -8.10 -2.25
C THR A 46 -8.60 -9.40 -1.88
N PHE A 47 -7.87 -10.34 -1.28
CA PHE A 47 -8.44 -11.64 -0.98
C PHE A 47 -8.97 -11.75 0.45
N GLY A 48 -8.49 -10.91 1.36
CA GLY A 48 -8.90 -10.96 2.75
C GLY A 48 -10.22 -10.29 3.02
N GLU A 49 -10.72 -9.55 2.08
CA GLU A 49 -12.02 -8.91 2.22
C GLU A 49 -13.11 -9.87 1.89
#